data_079f005e8c95865a8c1d0984adb22e3a
#
_entry.id   079f005e8c95865a8c1d0984adb22e3a
#
_cell.length_a   1.000
_cell.length_b   1.000
_cell.length_c   1.000
_cell.angle_alpha   90.00
_cell.angle_beta   90.00
_cell.angle_gamma   90.00
#
_symmetry.space_group_name_H-M   'P 1'
#
loop_
_entity.id
_entity.type
_entity.pdbx_description
1 polymer ?
#
loop_
_entity_poly.entity_id
_entity_poly.type
_entity_poly.pdbx_seq_one_letter_code
_entity_poly.pdbx_strand_id
1 'polypeptide(L)'
;PEWAGAHETRKGCCLKMKKITFMGAGSTVFAKNVLGDCMLTPVLQESEICLYDINGGRLKESSLMLNAINRNCNENRAVIREYLGVENRKEALRGADFVINAIQVGGYDPCTIIDFEVPKKYGLRQTIGDTLGIGGIMRALRTIPVMEDFARDMEEVCPDAWFLNY
;
A
#
# COMPACT_ATOMS: atom_id res chain seq x y z
N PRO A 1 18.93 -38.01 -21.56
CA PRO A 1 17.87 -37.05 -21.46
C PRO A 1 18.47 -35.66 -21.42
N GLU A 2 18.32 -34.94 -22.57
CA GLU A 2 18.88 -33.65 -22.89
C GLU A 2 17.99 -32.53 -22.33
N TRP A 3 18.20 -32.12 -21.08
CA TRP A 3 17.66 -30.83 -20.62
C TRP A 3 18.67 -30.01 -19.77
N ALA A 4 19.93 -30.38 -19.81
CA ALA A 4 21.02 -29.63 -19.21
C ALA A 4 21.66 -28.71 -20.25
N GLY A 5 20.97 -27.66 -20.64
CA GLY A 5 21.47 -26.72 -21.62
C GLY A 5 20.93 -25.33 -21.43
N ALA A 6 21.87 -24.40 -21.16
CA ALA A 6 21.76 -22.95 -21.24
C ALA A 6 21.15 -22.20 -20.04
N HIS A 7 21.93 -22.09 -18.97
CA HIS A 7 21.99 -20.81 -18.27
C HIS A 7 22.64 -19.76 -19.21
N GLU A 8 21.87 -19.22 -20.12
CA GLU A 8 22.23 -17.97 -20.77
C GLU A 8 22.20 -16.86 -19.71
N THR A 9 23.38 -16.47 -19.28
CA THR A 9 23.60 -15.21 -18.57
C THR A 9 23.12 -14.08 -19.48
N ARG A 10 21.90 -13.60 -19.25
CA ARG A 10 21.39 -12.35 -19.88
C ARG A 10 22.26 -11.20 -19.38
N LYS A 11 23.32 -10.95 -20.12
CA LYS A 11 24.10 -9.73 -20.00
C LYS A 11 23.21 -8.54 -20.36
N GLY A 12 23.03 -7.59 -19.42
CA GLY A 12 22.76 -6.20 -19.74
C GLY A 12 21.31 -5.79 -19.95
N CYS A 13 20.31 -6.36 -19.26
CA CYS A 13 19.08 -5.64 -19.01
C CYS A 13 19.28 -4.79 -17.74
N CYS A 14 19.45 -3.48 -17.90
CA CYS A 14 19.33 -2.54 -16.79
C CYS A 14 17.86 -2.65 -16.34
N LEU A 15 17.57 -3.52 -15.37
CA LEU A 15 16.22 -3.67 -14.83
C LEU A 15 15.87 -2.32 -14.22
N LYS A 16 14.93 -1.60 -14.85
CA LYS A 16 14.38 -0.37 -14.28
C LYS A 16 13.99 -0.64 -12.83
N MET A 17 14.51 0.16 -11.92
CA MET A 17 14.17 0.11 -10.50
C MET A 17 12.64 0.13 -10.35
N LYS A 18 12.09 -0.85 -9.66
CA LYS A 18 10.65 -0.97 -9.46
C LYS A 18 10.18 0.11 -8.49
N LYS A 19 9.05 0.75 -8.80
CA LYS A 19 8.42 1.72 -7.92
C LYS A 19 7.17 1.11 -7.28
N ILE A 20 7.17 1.07 -5.95
CA ILE A 20 6.06 0.55 -5.13
C ILE A 20 5.49 1.72 -4.34
N THR A 21 4.25 2.09 -4.59
CA THR A 21 3.56 3.12 -3.83
C THR A 21 2.59 2.47 -2.83
N PHE A 22 2.71 2.82 -1.56
CA PHE A 22 1.88 2.32 -0.48
C PHE A 22 0.92 3.42 -0.01
N MET A 23 -0.36 3.26 -0.31
CA MET A 23 -1.43 4.18 0.05
C MET A 23 -2.02 3.81 1.41
N GLY A 24 -1.99 4.73 2.37
CA GLY A 24 -2.35 4.48 3.76
C GLY A 24 -1.17 3.98 4.59
N ALA A 25 0.02 4.53 4.35
CA ALA A 25 1.26 4.13 5.00
C ALA A 25 1.30 4.36 6.52
N GLY A 26 0.34 5.11 7.07
CA GLY A 26 0.12 5.21 8.51
C GLY A 26 -0.34 3.90 9.17
N SER A 27 -0.67 2.87 8.40
CA SER A 27 -0.88 1.50 8.90
C SER A 27 0.48 0.82 9.16
N THR A 28 1.14 1.20 10.24
CA THR A 28 2.55 0.89 10.55
C THR A 28 2.85 -0.61 10.50
N VAL A 29 1.99 -1.45 11.10
CA VAL A 29 2.20 -2.91 11.13
C VAL A 29 2.08 -3.52 9.74
N PHE A 30 1.08 -3.10 8.98
CA PHE A 30 0.85 -3.64 7.64
C PHE A 30 1.94 -3.17 6.67
N ALA A 31 2.27 -1.88 6.67
CA ALA A 31 3.37 -1.33 5.89
C ALA A 31 4.70 -2.04 6.21
N LYS A 32 4.99 -2.29 7.51
CA LYS A 32 6.17 -3.03 7.94
C LYS A 32 6.24 -4.42 7.32
N ASN A 33 5.16 -5.18 7.42
CA ASN A 33 5.16 -6.56 6.97
C ASN A 33 5.33 -6.64 5.44
N VAL A 34 4.47 -5.94 4.70
CA VAL A 34 4.48 -6.00 3.23
C VAL A 34 5.76 -5.41 2.64
N LEU A 35 6.14 -4.21 3.05
CA LEU A 35 7.32 -3.54 2.48
C LEU A 35 8.63 -4.12 3.03
N GLY A 36 8.60 -4.65 4.26
CA GLY A 36 9.72 -5.43 4.79
C GLY A 36 9.99 -6.68 3.96
N ASP A 37 8.95 -7.44 3.63
CA ASP A 37 9.07 -8.63 2.77
C ASP A 37 9.53 -8.24 1.35
N CYS A 38 9.08 -7.11 0.80
CA CYS A 38 9.62 -6.58 -0.46
C CYS A 38 11.13 -6.32 -0.38
N MET A 39 11.61 -5.69 0.68
CA MET A 39 13.04 -5.41 0.88
C MET A 39 13.87 -6.68 1.08
N LEU A 40 13.29 -7.78 1.55
CA LEU A 40 13.95 -9.08 1.69
C LEU A 40 13.88 -9.93 0.42
N THR A 41 13.06 -9.55 -0.54
CA THR A 41 12.87 -10.29 -1.80
C THR A 41 13.90 -9.82 -2.84
N PRO A 42 14.78 -10.68 -3.35
CA PRO A 42 15.92 -10.28 -4.21
C PRO A 42 15.57 -9.39 -5.40
N VAL A 43 14.45 -9.62 -6.06
CA VAL A 43 14.00 -8.85 -7.24
C VAL A 43 13.38 -7.47 -6.89
N LEU A 44 13.12 -7.21 -5.61
CA LEU A 44 12.51 -5.98 -5.10
C LEU A 44 13.43 -5.18 -4.15
N GLN A 45 14.59 -5.71 -3.82
CA GLN A 45 15.54 -5.09 -2.86
C GLN A 45 15.95 -3.67 -3.23
N GLU A 46 16.04 -3.37 -4.51
CA GLU A 46 16.45 -2.06 -5.05
C GLU A 46 15.26 -1.20 -5.47
N SER A 47 14.07 -1.44 -4.91
CA SER A 47 12.87 -0.68 -5.27
C SER A 47 12.87 0.73 -4.72
N GLU A 48 12.20 1.64 -5.43
CA GLU A 48 11.73 2.91 -4.87
C GLU A 48 10.40 2.67 -4.14
N ILE A 49 10.38 2.92 -2.84
CA ILE A 49 9.21 2.75 -1.98
C ILE A 49 8.66 4.13 -1.63
N CYS A 50 7.46 4.44 -2.14
CA CYS A 50 6.75 5.68 -1.90
C CYS A 50 5.67 5.46 -0.84
N LEU A 51 5.80 6.11 0.30
CA LEU A 51 4.87 6.06 1.41
C LEU A 51 3.92 7.25 1.32
N TYR A 52 2.63 6.99 1.17
CA TYR A 52 1.61 8.03 1.13
C TYR A 52 0.64 7.90 2.30
N ASP A 53 0.38 9.00 3.00
CA ASP A 53 -0.66 9.11 4.03
C ASP A 53 -1.15 10.55 4.17
N ILE A 54 -2.34 10.71 4.75
CA ILE A 54 -2.89 12.03 5.12
C ILE A 54 -2.51 12.45 6.54
N ASN A 55 -1.96 11.53 7.34
CA ASN A 55 -1.52 11.77 8.71
C ASN A 55 0.02 11.81 8.79
N GLY A 56 0.58 13.00 8.96
CA GLY A 56 2.03 13.20 8.95
C GLY A 56 2.76 12.50 10.10
N GLY A 57 2.16 12.39 11.29
CA GLY A 57 2.78 11.71 12.42
C GLY A 57 2.96 10.22 12.14
N ARG A 58 1.87 9.56 11.72
CA ARG A 58 1.87 8.13 11.37
C ARG A 58 2.76 7.82 10.17
N LEU A 59 2.74 8.69 9.15
CA LEU A 59 3.63 8.56 7.99
C LEU A 59 5.09 8.58 8.42
N LYS A 60 5.45 9.50 9.32
CA LYS A 60 6.82 9.63 9.84
C LYS A 60 7.26 8.41 10.64
N GLU A 61 6.39 7.86 11.49
CA GLU A 61 6.66 6.64 12.24
C GLU A 61 6.94 5.45 11.31
N SER A 62 6.10 5.26 10.29
CA SER A 62 6.29 4.19 9.31
C SER A 62 7.58 4.37 8.52
N SER A 63 7.89 5.58 8.12
CA SER A 63 9.14 5.90 7.40
C SER A 63 10.37 5.60 8.25
N LEU A 64 10.40 6.02 9.50
CA LEU A 64 11.53 5.75 10.41
C LEU A 64 11.75 4.25 10.59
N MET A 65 10.67 3.50 10.78
CA MET A 65 10.72 2.05 10.94
C MET A 65 11.22 1.36 9.68
N LEU A 66 10.69 1.71 8.50
CA LEU A 66 11.10 1.10 7.23
C LEU A 66 12.54 1.46 6.86
N ASN A 67 13.00 2.67 7.14
CA ASN A 67 14.40 3.05 6.99
C ASN A 67 15.33 2.24 7.91
N ALA A 68 14.88 1.92 9.13
CA ALA A 68 15.64 1.04 10.02
C ALA A 68 15.73 -0.39 9.48
N ILE A 69 14.64 -0.93 8.92
CA ILE A 69 14.63 -2.25 8.26
C ILE A 69 15.55 -2.23 7.03
N ASN A 70 15.42 -1.22 6.17
CA ASN A 70 16.23 -1.07 4.98
C ASN A 70 17.74 -1.08 5.32
N ARG A 71 18.13 -0.33 6.34
CA ARG A 71 19.53 -0.28 6.81
C ARG A 71 20.01 -1.60 7.38
N ASN A 72 19.19 -2.26 8.23
CA ASN A 72 19.64 -3.42 8.99
C ASN A 72 19.51 -4.74 8.22
N CYS A 73 18.56 -4.84 7.28
CA CYS A 73 18.22 -6.07 6.59
C CYS A 73 18.42 -6.01 5.07
N ASN A 74 18.57 -4.82 4.49
CA ASN A 74 18.66 -4.61 3.04
C ASN A 74 19.85 -3.71 2.62
N GLU A 75 20.81 -3.44 3.49
CA GLU A 75 22.02 -2.66 3.18
C GLU A 75 21.72 -1.28 2.54
N ASN A 76 20.58 -0.69 2.86
CA ASN A 76 20.06 0.56 2.27
C ASN A 76 19.87 0.51 0.74
N ARG A 77 19.57 -0.65 0.16
CA ARG A 77 19.38 -0.77 -1.31
C ARG A 77 18.09 -0.11 -1.79
N ALA A 78 17.01 -0.12 -0.97
CA ALA A 78 15.75 0.54 -1.32
C ALA A 78 15.83 2.06 -1.11
N VAL A 79 15.11 2.82 -1.94
CA VAL A 79 14.92 4.27 -1.78
C VAL A 79 13.54 4.51 -1.19
N ILE A 80 13.45 5.09 0.01
CA ILE A 80 12.18 5.36 0.69
C ILE A 80 11.86 6.84 0.62
N ARG A 81 10.66 7.18 0.14
CA ARG A 81 10.15 8.55 0.02
C ARG A 81 8.82 8.72 0.73
N GLU A 82 8.60 9.89 1.31
CA GLU A 82 7.38 10.26 2.04
C GLU A 82 6.56 11.25 1.22
N TYR A 83 5.24 11.03 1.13
CA TYR A 83 4.30 11.92 0.47
C TYR A 83 3.10 12.14 1.40
N LEU A 84 2.98 13.34 1.92
CA LEU A 84 1.93 13.74 2.86
C LEU A 84 0.84 14.52 2.16
N GLY A 85 -0.42 14.17 2.42
CA GLY A 85 -1.57 14.95 2.02
C GLY A 85 -2.04 14.69 0.58
N VAL A 86 -3.29 15.08 0.31
CA VAL A 86 -3.96 14.82 -0.96
C VAL A 86 -3.26 15.49 -2.14
N GLU A 87 -2.65 16.64 -1.92
CA GLU A 87 -1.90 17.42 -2.90
C GLU A 87 -0.68 16.68 -3.46
N ASN A 88 -0.10 15.75 -2.68
CA ASN A 88 1.07 14.98 -3.08
C ASN A 88 0.72 13.57 -3.60
N ARG A 89 -0.57 13.23 -3.70
CA ARG A 89 -1.04 11.90 -4.09
C ARG A 89 -0.60 11.51 -5.51
N LYS A 90 -0.79 12.39 -6.47
CA LYS A 90 -0.36 12.13 -7.86
C LYS A 90 1.15 11.94 -7.98
N GLU A 91 1.93 12.71 -7.21
CA GLU A 91 3.39 12.58 -7.24
C GLU A 91 3.85 11.26 -6.62
N ALA A 92 3.19 10.81 -5.54
CA ALA A 92 3.43 9.49 -4.97
C ALA A 92 3.17 8.36 -5.99
N LEU A 93 2.09 8.48 -6.76
CA LEU A 93 1.65 7.48 -7.75
C LEU A 93 2.47 7.53 -9.05
N ARG A 94 3.03 8.69 -9.41
CA ARG A 94 3.67 8.92 -10.73
C ARG A 94 4.70 7.84 -11.08
N GLY A 95 4.44 7.11 -12.15
CA GLY A 95 5.33 6.06 -12.67
C GLY A 95 5.47 4.83 -11.78
N ALA A 96 4.53 4.60 -10.85
CA ALA A 96 4.50 3.38 -10.05
C ALA A 96 4.34 2.14 -10.94
N ASP A 97 5.00 1.04 -10.56
CA ASP A 97 4.76 -0.29 -11.14
C ASP A 97 3.69 -1.03 -10.30
N PHE A 98 3.66 -0.79 -8.98
CA PHE A 98 2.72 -1.38 -8.04
C PHE A 98 2.17 -0.34 -7.10
N VAL A 99 0.86 -0.33 -6.91
CA VAL A 99 0.16 0.51 -5.93
C VAL A 99 -0.55 -0.41 -4.94
N ILE A 100 -0.18 -0.34 -3.68
CA ILE A 100 -0.77 -1.13 -2.59
C ILE A 100 -1.69 -0.22 -1.81
N ASN A 101 -2.99 -0.55 -1.77
CA ASN A 101 -3.98 0.22 -1.03
C ASN A 101 -4.29 -0.44 0.31
N ALA A 102 -4.07 0.31 1.38
CA ALA A 102 -4.36 -0.08 2.77
C ALA A 102 -5.02 1.07 3.54
N ILE A 103 -5.80 1.91 2.85
CA ILE A 103 -6.50 3.01 3.49
C ILE A 103 -7.66 2.52 4.35
N GLN A 104 -7.94 3.26 5.42
CA GLN A 104 -9.14 3.10 6.22
C GLN A 104 -9.81 4.47 6.41
N VAL A 105 -10.82 4.74 5.59
CA VAL A 105 -11.58 5.98 5.65
C VAL A 105 -12.45 5.99 6.90
N GLY A 106 -12.32 7.05 7.72
CA GLY A 106 -13.06 7.25 8.96
C GLY A 106 -12.44 6.60 10.19
N GLY A 107 -11.38 5.81 10.04
CA GLY A 107 -10.66 5.19 11.14
C GLY A 107 -11.47 4.12 11.90
N TYR A 108 -10.84 3.53 12.91
CA TYR A 108 -11.51 2.59 13.81
C TYR A 108 -12.56 3.31 14.67
N ASP A 109 -12.16 4.37 15.36
CA ASP A 109 -13.03 5.28 16.08
C ASP A 109 -13.17 6.59 15.27
N PRO A 110 -14.39 7.02 14.92
CA PRO A 110 -15.69 6.45 15.30
C PRO A 110 -16.27 5.44 14.30
N CYS A 111 -15.77 5.34 13.06
CA CYS A 111 -16.53 4.75 11.97
C CYS A 111 -16.69 3.22 12.07
N THR A 112 -15.62 2.48 12.36
CA THR A 112 -15.74 1.02 12.54
C THR A 112 -16.61 0.67 13.73
N ILE A 113 -16.52 1.42 14.84
CA ILE A 113 -17.39 1.24 16.00
C ILE A 113 -18.84 1.44 15.61
N ILE A 114 -19.16 2.50 14.87
CA ILE A 114 -20.52 2.78 14.40
C ILE A 114 -21.04 1.66 13.49
N ASP A 115 -20.21 1.12 12.61
CA ASP A 115 -20.55 0.03 11.71
C ASP A 115 -20.97 -1.26 12.45
N PHE A 116 -20.49 -1.45 13.68
CA PHE A 116 -20.94 -2.54 14.55
C PHE A 116 -22.16 -2.16 15.40
N GLU A 117 -22.16 -0.98 16.00
CA GLU A 117 -23.21 -0.61 16.96
C GLU A 117 -24.56 -0.28 16.30
N VAL A 118 -24.57 0.26 15.09
CA VAL A 118 -25.83 0.55 14.37
C VAL A 118 -26.57 -0.74 14.04
N PRO A 119 -25.99 -1.77 13.41
CA PRO A 119 -26.67 -3.02 13.14
C PRO A 119 -27.24 -3.71 14.39
N LYS A 120 -26.56 -3.64 15.53
CA LYS A 120 -27.04 -4.21 16.81
C LYS A 120 -28.39 -3.64 17.22
N LYS A 121 -28.65 -2.34 16.99
CA LYS A 121 -29.91 -1.70 17.31
C LYS A 121 -31.10 -2.30 16.55
N TYR A 122 -30.82 -2.95 15.42
CA TYR A 122 -31.81 -3.63 14.58
C TYR A 122 -31.76 -5.16 14.72
N GLY A 123 -31.12 -5.67 15.78
CA GLY A 123 -31.01 -7.10 16.04
C GLY A 123 -30.05 -7.86 15.12
N LEU A 124 -29.22 -7.16 14.35
CA LEU A 124 -28.25 -7.76 13.45
C LEU A 124 -26.91 -7.96 14.19
N ARG A 125 -26.52 -9.21 14.36
CA ARG A 125 -25.26 -9.58 15.00
C ARG A 125 -24.17 -9.68 13.96
N GLN A 126 -23.40 -8.60 13.82
CA GLN A 126 -22.29 -8.54 12.87
C GLN A 126 -20.99 -8.96 13.54
N THR A 127 -20.23 -9.87 12.91
CA THR A 127 -18.94 -10.40 13.45
C THR A 127 -17.73 -9.77 12.77
N ILE A 128 -17.83 -9.47 11.48
CA ILE A 128 -16.79 -8.77 10.71
C ILE A 128 -17.46 -7.56 10.08
N GLY A 129 -17.08 -6.36 10.52
CA GLY A 129 -17.75 -5.11 10.17
C GLY A 129 -17.25 -4.43 8.89
N ASP A 130 -16.28 -5.00 8.22
CA ASP A 130 -15.56 -4.32 7.15
C ASP A 130 -15.63 -5.00 5.77
N THR A 131 -16.22 -6.20 5.67
CA THR A 131 -16.29 -6.94 4.41
C THR A 131 -17.71 -7.26 3.96
N LEU A 132 -18.57 -7.74 4.85
CA LEU A 132 -19.91 -8.23 4.54
C LEU A 132 -20.97 -7.54 5.40
N GLY A 133 -22.24 -7.64 4.94
CA GLY A 133 -23.39 -7.11 5.66
C GLY A 133 -23.44 -5.57 5.67
N ILE A 134 -24.26 -5.03 6.57
CA ILE A 134 -24.51 -3.58 6.66
C ILE A 134 -23.24 -2.78 6.96
N GLY A 135 -22.36 -3.27 7.85
CA GLY A 135 -21.10 -2.59 8.16
C GLY A 135 -20.16 -2.54 6.96
N GLY A 136 -20.06 -3.63 6.21
CA GLY A 136 -19.30 -3.66 4.96
C GLY A 136 -19.84 -2.69 3.92
N ILE A 137 -21.16 -2.57 3.78
CA ILE A 137 -21.81 -1.60 2.90
C ILE A 137 -21.47 -0.17 3.34
N MET A 138 -21.61 0.15 4.63
CA MET A 138 -21.31 1.48 5.16
C MET A 138 -19.84 1.84 4.98
N ARG A 139 -18.92 0.89 5.20
CA ARG A 139 -17.49 1.07 4.94
C ARG A 139 -17.22 1.32 3.45
N ALA A 140 -17.84 0.55 2.56
CA ALA A 140 -17.71 0.71 1.12
C ALA A 140 -18.18 2.10 0.66
N LEU A 141 -19.32 2.57 1.13
CA LEU A 141 -19.86 3.90 0.80
C LEU A 141 -18.89 5.05 1.19
N ARG A 142 -18.09 4.87 2.22
CA ARG A 142 -17.06 5.85 2.61
C ARG A 142 -15.75 5.70 1.82
N THR A 143 -15.39 4.48 1.49
CA THR A 143 -14.06 4.16 0.94
C THR A 143 -14.01 4.24 -0.57
N ILE A 144 -15.07 3.78 -1.27
CA ILE A 144 -15.13 3.75 -2.74
C ILE A 144 -14.87 5.12 -3.38
N PRO A 145 -15.46 6.24 -2.91
CA PRO A 145 -15.19 7.55 -3.51
C PRO A 145 -13.70 7.94 -3.45
N VAL A 146 -13.01 7.62 -2.35
CA VAL A 146 -11.57 7.89 -2.21
C VAL A 146 -10.75 6.96 -3.11
N MET A 147 -11.15 5.69 -3.25
CA MET A 147 -10.50 4.76 -4.16
C MET A 147 -10.72 5.13 -5.63
N GLU A 148 -11.89 5.66 -5.97
CA GLU A 148 -12.18 6.18 -7.31
C GLU A 148 -11.25 7.34 -7.66
N ASP A 149 -11.01 8.25 -6.72
CA ASP A 149 -10.03 9.31 -6.91
C ASP A 149 -8.62 8.77 -7.12
N PHE A 150 -8.23 7.70 -6.41
CA PHE A 150 -6.93 7.05 -6.62
C PHE A 150 -6.85 6.44 -8.02
N ALA A 151 -7.90 5.74 -8.45
CA ALA A 151 -7.95 5.12 -9.77
C ALA A 151 -7.83 6.17 -10.89
N ARG A 152 -8.53 7.30 -10.78
CA ARG A 152 -8.44 8.41 -11.73
C ARG A 152 -7.04 9.01 -11.78
N ASP A 153 -6.40 9.21 -10.63
CA ASP A 153 -5.02 9.69 -10.58
C ASP A 153 -4.06 8.66 -11.18
N MET A 154 -4.29 7.35 -10.96
CA MET A 154 -3.47 6.29 -11.55
C MET A 154 -3.60 6.24 -13.07
N GLU A 155 -4.82 6.37 -13.62
CA GLU A 155 -5.04 6.45 -15.07
C GLU A 155 -4.20 7.57 -15.71
N GLU A 156 -4.02 8.68 -15.01
CA GLU A 156 -3.24 9.83 -15.51
C GLU A 156 -1.72 9.62 -15.38
N VAL A 157 -1.24 9.07 -14.26
CA VAL A 157 0.19 9.12 -13.93
C VAL A 157 0.91 7.77 -13.89
N CYS A 158 0.18 6.64 -13.86
CA CYS A 158 0.72 5.28 -13.87
C CYS A 158 -0.29 4.24 -14.41
N PRO A 159 -0.78 4.39 -15.66
CA PRO A 159 -1.88 3.55 -16.20
C PRO A 159 -1.54 2.05 -16.27
N ASP A 160 -0.28 1.69 -16.33
CA ASP A 160 0.19 0.30 -16.40
C ASP A 160 0.45 -0.31 -15.01
N ALA A 161 0.22 0.42 -13.92
CA ALA A 161 0.48 -0.05 -12.57
C ALA A 161 -0.54 -1.11 -12.12
N TRP A 162 -0.08 -2.11 -11.37
CA TRP A 162 -0.96 -3.01 -10.66
C TRP A 162 -1.54 -2.32 -9.42
N PHE A 163 -2.86 -2.28 -9.31
CA PHE A 163 -3.57 -1.79 -8.13
C PHE A 163 -3.95 -2.97 -7.22
N LEU A 164 -3.22 -3.14 -6.14
CA LEU A 164 -3.39 -4.21 -5.17
C LEU A 164 -4.18 -3.67 -3.98
N ASN A 165 -5.42 -4.09 -3.86
CA ASN A 165 -6.31 -3.67 -2.78
C ASN A 165 -6.32 -4.71 -1.65
N TYR A 166 -6.07 -4.23 -0.44
CA TYR A 166 -6.11 -5.02 0.77
C TYR A 166 -7.37 -4.75 1.61
#